data_94e7dfb959d3be048ab33ddee12864c8
#
_entry.id   94e7dfb959d3be048ab33ddee12864c8
#
_cell.length_a   1.000
_cell.length_b   1.000
_cell.length_c   1.000
_cell.angle_alpha   90.00
_cell.angle_beta   90.00
_cell.angle_gamma   90.00
#
_symmetry.space_group_name_H-M   'P 1'
#
loop_
_entity.id
_entity.type
_entity.pdbx_description
1 polymer ?
#
loop_
_entity_poly.entity_id
_entity_poly.type
_entity_poly.pdbx_seq_one_letter_code
_entity_poly.pdbx_strand_id
1 'polypeptide(L)'
;MGGPPRGRALAYRFLRLIGIVVLRGILGFRIEVEGREHLPVDERGRLAGGWIAAALPHRTWVDPFVLLVALPASPRLVFFGDGRAMFRSAWRRFWVHRIGGFIPIWVRRYAPGVEREDVISTYVGAVRQAIDAGAVLALMPESGPPVPPGTARPLGRGVAYFALRTGARIVPGVLGGTHLLFRGRRIVVRILPPADALALAGLDPAAGPPEPWSTDDRLAARRITGQQQASTAAAVAAAHEAAEPPAGTRRRWLWLTHRWR
;
A
#
# COMPACT_ATOMS: atom_id res chain seq x y z
N MET A 1 -0.82 23.61 -12.42
CA MET A 1 -0.35 22.29 -11.95
C MET A 1 -0.40 21.32 -13.12
N GLY A 2 0.73 20.97 -13.72
CA GLY A 2 0.78 20.04 -14.85
C GLY A 2 0.57 18.63 -14.40
N GLY A 3 -0.49 17.97 -14.91
CA GLY A 3 -0.70 16.54 -14.70
C GLY A 3 0.49 15.71 -15.24
N PRO A 4 0.60 14.43 -14.84
CA PRO A 4 1.69 13.58 -15.32
C PRO A 4 1.70 13.55 -16.86
N PRO A 5 2.87 13.51 -17.50
CA PRO A 5 2.96 13.45 -18.95
C PRO A 5 2.08 12.32 -19.51
N ARG A 6 1.29 12.62 -20.53
CA ARG A 6 0.26 11.72 -21.12
C ARG A 6 0.76 10.30 -21.36
N GLY A 7 2.03 10.12 -21.74
CA GLY A 7 2.64 8.82 -21.96
C GLY A 7 2.73 7.93 -20.71
N ARG A 8 2.95 8.51 -19.51
CA ARG A 8 3.00 7.77 -18.25
C ARG A 8 1.61 7.28 -17.80
N ALA A 9 0.57 8.06 -18.06
CA ALA A 9 -0.80 7.67 -17.75
C ALA A 9 -1.26 6.49 -18.63
N LEU A 10 -0.91 6.47 -19.92
CA LEU A 10 -1.18 5.36 -20.83
C LEU A 10 -0.42 4.09 -20.41
N ALA A 11 0.87 4.20 -20.10
CA ALA A 11 1.68 3.06 -19.64
C ALA A 11 1.12 2.46 -18.33
N TYR A 12 0.66 3.29 -17.40
CA TYR A 12 0.01 2.84 -16.17
C TYR A 12 -1.30 2.09 -16.45
N ARG A 13 -2.17 2.62 -17.32
CA ARG A 13 -3.42 1.95 -17.69
C ARG A 13 -3.15 0.61 -18.39
N PHE A 14 -2.15 0.56 -19.25
CA PHE A 14 -1.72 -0.67 -19.91
C PHE A 14 -1.21 -1.72 -18.92
N LEU A 15 -0.35 -1.34 -17.96
CA LEU A 15 0.12 -2.26 -16.90
C LEU A 15 -1.07 -2.79 -16.07
N ARG A 16 -2.01 -1.92 -15.72
CA ARG A 16 -3.21 -2.31 -14.99
C ARG A 16 -4.06 -3.31 -15.79
N LEU A 17 -4.21 -3.08 -17.10
CA LEU A 17 -4.91 -4.02 -17.98
C LEU A 17 -4.21 -5.38 -18.02
N ILE A 18 -2.88 -5.40 -18.15
CA ILE A 18 -2.09 -6.65 -18.04
C ILE A 18 -2.35 -7.32 -16.68
N GLY A 19 -2.32 -6.57 -15.59
CA GLY A 19 -2.63 -7.08 -14.26
C GLY A 19 -4.03 -7.72 -14.18
N ILE A 20 -5.03 -7.08 -14.75
CA ILE A 20 -6.39 -7.63 -14.81
C ILE A 20 -6.43 -8.94 -15.61
N VAL A 21 -5.84 -8.95 -16.82
CA VAL A 21 -5.81 -10.14 -17.69
C VAL A 21 -5.07 -11.29 -16.99
N VAL A 22 -3.92 -11.03 -16.39
CA VAL A 22 -3.13 -12.06 -15.71
C VAL A 22 -3.85 -12.55 -14.45
N LEU A 23 -4.25 -11.65 -13.55
CA LEU A 23 -4.80 -12.07 -12.26
C LEU A 23 -6.21 -12.67 -12.41
N ARG A 24 -7.10 -12.02 -13.15
CA ARG A 24 -8.48 -12.49 -13.31
C ARG A 24 -8.64 -13.50 -14.45
N GLY A 25 -7.97 -13.29 -15.59
CA GLY A 25 -8.08 -14.16 -16.76
C GLY A 25 -7.25 -15.44 -16.61
N ILE A 26 -5.93 -15.33 -16.55
CA ILE A 26 -5.02 -16.47 -16.57
C ILE A 26 -5.05 -17.22 -15.23
N LEU A 27 -4.85 -16.51 -14.11
CA LEU A 27 -4.84 -17.10 -12.78
C LEU A 27 -6.26 -17.36 -12.24
N GLY A 28 -7.27 -16.75 -12.85
CA GLY A 28 -8.67 -16.92 -12.47
C GLY A 28 -9.00 -16.38 -11.08
N PHE A 29 -8.21 -15.46 -10.53
CA PHE A 29 -8.48 -14.92 -9.20
C PHE A 29 -9.79 -14.14 -9.18
N ARG A 30 -10.62 -14.44 -8.18
CA ARG A 30 -11.87 -13.71 -7.92
C ARG A 30 -11.56 -12.58 -6.93
N ILE A 31 -11.24 -11.41 -7.47
CA ILE A 31 -10.89 -10.23 -6.65
C ILE A 31 -12.18 -9.46 -6.37
N GLU A 32 -12.63 -9.51 -5.12
CA GLU A 32 -13.78 -8.79 -4.60
C GLU A 32 -13.29 -7.57 -3.82
N VAL A 33 -13.98 -6.43 -3.98
CA VAL A 33 -13.59 -5.17 -3.33
C VAL A 33 -14.79 -4.65 -2.55
N GLU A 34 -14.63 -4.58 -1.24
CA GLU A 34 -15.59 -4.05 -0.27
C GLU A 34 -15.15 -2.68 0.22
N GLY A 35 -16.09 -1.83 0.65
CA GLY A 35 -15.79 -0.51 1.22
C GLY A 35 -15.34 0.53 0.21
N ARG A 36 -15.72 0.41 -1.07
CA ARG A 36 -15.38 1.38 -2.12
C ARG A 36 -15.88 2.79 -1.82
N GLU A 37 -16.95 2.90 -1.06
CA GLU A 37 -17.54 4.15 -0.56
C GLU A 37 -16.61 4.92 0.36
N HIS A 38 -15.61 4.27 0.93
CA HIS A 38 -14.60 4.90 1.77
C HIS A 38 -13.46 5.56 0.98
N LEU A 39 -13.41 5.35 -0.35
CA LEU A 39 -12.40 6.01 -1.17
C LEU A 39 -12.65 7.53 -1.19
N PRO A 40 -11.60 8.35 -0.97
CA PRO A 40 -11.74 9.80 -1.01
C PRO A 40 -12.28 10.30 -2.36
N VAL A 41 -13.25 11.20 -2.31
CA VAL A 41 -13.81 11.86 -3.49
C VAL A 41 -13.61 13.37 -3.42
N ASP A 42 -13.55 14.02 -4.57
CA ASP A 42 -13.50 15.47 -4.70
C ASP A 42 -14.93 16.08 -4.57
N GLU A 43 -15.01 17.41 -4.56
CA GLU A 43 -16.28 18.15 -4.48
C GLU A 43 -17.28 17.80 -5.61
N ARG A 44 -16.81 17.19 -6.69
CA ARG A 44 -17.64 16.74 -7.81
C ARG A 44 -17.99 15.26 -7.72
N GLY A 45 -17.71 14.60 -6.59
CA GLY A 45 -17.95 13.16 -6.39
C GLY A 45 -17.02 12.24 -7.19
N ARG A 46 -15.93 12.76 -7.78
CA ARG A 46 -14.95 11.96 -8.51
C ARG A 46 -13.86 11.51 -7.52
N LEU A 47 -13.27 10.36 -7.77
CA LEU A 47 -12.19 9.86 -6.93
C LEU A 47 -11.03 10.87 -6.88
N ALA A 48 -10.75 11.33 -5.67
CA ALA A 48 -9.65 12.23 -5.37
C ALA A 48 -8.32 11.47 -5.31
N GLY A 49 -7.23 12.16 -5.61
CA GLY A 49 -5.88 11.68 -5.31
C GLY A 49 -5.33 12.35 -4.05
N GLY A 50 -4.02 12.21 -3.82
CA GLY A 50 -3.36 12.88 -2.71
C GLY A 50 -3.55 12.21 -1.35
N TRP A 51 -3.72 10.89 -1.32
CA TRP A 51 -3.87 10.10 -0.10
C TRP A 51 -2.95 8.88 -0.07
N ILE A 52 -2.84 8.24 1.09
CA ILE A 52 -1.97 7.08 1.32
C ILE A 52 -2.82 5.82 1.45
N ALA A 53 -2.60 4.86 0.56
CA ALA A 53 -3.15 3.51 0.66
C ALA A 53 -2.22 2.65 1.54
N ALA A 54 -2.60 2.39 2.78
CA ALA A 54 -1.87 1.51 3.69
C ALA A 54 -2.42 0.09 3.59
N ALA A 55 -1.82 -0.73 2.72
CA ALA A 55 -2.32 -2.08 2.42
C ALA A 55 -1.66 -3.14 3.29
N LEU A 56 -2.46 -4.00 3.92
CA LEU A 56 -2.03 -5.10 4.80
C LEU A 56 -3.02 -6.28 4.77
N PRO A 57 -2.61 -7.51 5.15
CA PRO A 57 -1.22 -7.93 5.34
C PRO A 57 -0.46 -8.10 4.02
N HIS A 58 0.88 -7.92 4.05
CA HIS A 58 1.74 -8.20 2.90
C HIS A 58 2.27 -9.63 2.98
N ARG A 59 1.71 -10.52 2.19
CA ARG A 59 2.00 -11.96 2.23
C ARG A 59 2.80 -12.46 1.05
N THR A 60 2.57 -11.86 -0.12
CA THR A 60 3.17 -12.34 -1.37
C THR A 60 3.48 -11.16 -2.30
N TRP A 61 4.33 -11.44 -3.28
CA TRP A 61 4.65 -10.51 -4.36
C TRP A 61 3.43 -10.08 -5.21
N VAL A 62 2.31 -10.81 -5.11
CA VAL A 62 1.06 -10.51 -5.83
C VAL A 62 0.29 -9.36 -5.19
N ASP A 63 0.48 -9.10 -3.90
CA ASP A 63 -0.30 -8.10 -3.16
C ASP A 63 -0.32 -6.70 -3.81
N PRO A 64 0.82 -6.14 -4.28
CA PRO A 64 0.82 -4.86 -5.00
C PRO A 64 -0.02 -4.89 -6.28
N PHE A 65 -0.01 -6.01 -7.00
CA PHE A 65 -0.80 -6.17 -8.22
C PHE A 65 -2.29 -6.36 -7.93
N VAL A 66 -2.62 -7.02 -6.83
CA VAL A 66 -4.02 -7.10 -6.34
C VAL A 66 -4.54 -5.71 -6.04
N LEU A 67 -3.76 -4.89 -5.32
CA LEU A 67 -4.12 -3.51 -5.03
C LEU A 67 -4.26 -2.67 -6.30
N LEU A 68 -3.34 -2.82 -7.26
CA LEU A 68 -3.38 -2.16 -8.57
C LEU A 68 -4.67 -2.48 -9.35
N VAL A 69 -5.15 -3.72 -9.28
CA VAL A 69 -6.36 -4.18 -9.98
C VAL A 69 -7.62 -3.80 -9.20
N ALA A 70 -7.58 -3.84 -7.86
CA ALA A 70 -8.70 -3.55 -6.98
C ALA A 70 -9.08 -2.07 -6.99
N LEU A 71 -8.09 -1.18 -6.98
CA LEU A 71 -8.31 0.26 -6.98
C LEU A 71 -8.57 0.78 -8.39
N PRO A 72 -9.26 1.92 -8.53
CA PRO A 72 -9.52 2.56 -9.83
C PRO A 72 -8.24 2.92 -10.60
N ALA A 73 -8.36 3.07 -11.92
CA ALA A 73 -7.23 3.45 -12.76
C ALA A 73 -6.83 4.94 -12.61
N SER A 74 -7.68 5.74 -12.05
CA SER A 74 -7.45 7.14 -11.72
C SER A 74 -8.11 7.44 -10.37
N PRO A 75 -7.38 8.08 -9.45
CA PRO A 75 -5.98 8.48 -9.52
C PRO A 75 -5.00 7.29 -9.61
N ARG A 76 -3.79 7.53 -10.15
CA ARG A 76 -2.78 6.47 -10.30
C ARG A 76 -2.14 6.11 -8.96
N LEU A 77 -1.77 4.84 -8.80
CA LEU A 77 -0.96 4.40 -7.67
C LEU A 77 0.52 4.69 -7.91
N VAL A 78 1.20 5.11 -6.87
CA VAL A 78 2.65 5.17 -6.76
C VAL A 78 3.06 4.27 -5.60
N PHE A 79 3.75 3.18 -5.90
CA PHE A 79 4.20 2.24 -4.88
C PHE A 79 5.48 2.71 -4.21
N PHE A 80 5.58 2.48 -2.92
CA PHE A 80 6.75 2.73 -2.12
C PHE A 80 7.28 1.40 -1.57
N GLY A 81 8.52 1.04 -1.89
CA GLY A 81 9.03 -0.26 -1.50
C GLY A 81 10.50 -0.53 -1.82
N ASP A 82 10.97 -1.73 -1.53
CA ASP A 82 12.37 -2.12 -1.66
C ASP A 82 12.87 -2.00 -3.12
N GLY A 83 13.78 -1.05 -3.33
CA GLY A 83 14.42 -0.82 -4.62
C GLY A 83 15.26 -2.00 -5.10
N ARG A 84 15.89 -2.75 -4.19
CA ARG A 84 16.72 -3.92 -4.57
C ARG A 84 15.86 -5.01 -5.19
N ALA A 85 14.72 -5.30 -4.59
CA ALA A 85 13.80 -6.30 -5.13
C ALA A 85 13.24 -5.87 -6.50
N MET A 86 12.90 -4.58 -6.64
CA MET A 86 12.29 -4.06 -7.85
C MET A 86 13.30 -3.86 -8.99
N PHE A 87 14.52 -3.41 -8.69
CA PHE A 87 15.54 -3.10 -9.71
C PHE A 87 16.52 -4.25 -9.99
N ARG A 88 16.28 -5.45 -9.45
CA ARG A 88 17.13 -6.63 -9.65
C ARG A 88 17.24 -7.06 -11.13
N SER A 89 16.21 -6.83 -11.92
CA SER A 89 16.14 -7.24 -13.33
C SER A 89 16.03 -6.01 -14.24
N ALA A 90 16.73 -6.04 -15.41
CA ALA A 90 16.67 -4.99 -16.43
C ALA A 90 15.23 -4.75 -16.92
N TRP A 91 14.44 -5.82 -17.07
CA TRP A 91 13.03 -5.78 -17.43
C TRP A 91 12.19 -5.01 -16.41
N ARG A 92 12.37 -5.30 -15.09
CA ARG A 92 11.68 -4.58 -14.02
C ARG A 92 12.06 -3.11 -14.01
N ARG A 93 13.37 -2.79 -14.15
CA ARG A 93 13.85 -1.41 -14.25
C ARG A 93 13.19 -0.65 -15.39
N PHE A 94 13.14 -1.24 -16.58
CA PHE A 94 12.50 -0.64 -17.75
C PHE A 94 11.03 -0.25 -17.44
N TRP A 95 10.25 -1.17 -16.92
CA TRP A 95 8.83 -0.91 -16.62
C TRP A 95 8.63 0.11 -15.49
N VAL A 96 9.41 0.03 -14.41
CA VAL A 96 9.35 0.99 -13.30
C VAL A 96 9.63 2.42 -13.79
N HIS A 97 10.67 2.60 -14.60
CA HIS A 97 11.00 3.91 -15.17
C HIS A 97 9.95 4.39 -16.16
N ARG A 98 9.41 3.50 -16.97
CA ARG A 98 8.40 3.84 -17.99
C ARG A 98 7.07 4.27 -17.36
N ILE A 99 6.67 3.63 -16.28
CA ILE A 99 5.38 3.88 -15.61
C ILE A 99 5.50 5.01 -14.59
N GLY A 100 6.69 5.21 -13.99
CA GLY A 100 6.94 6.24 -12.97
C GLY A 100 6.05 6.10 -11.74
N GLY A 101 5.67 4.85 -11.41
CA GLY A 101 4.75 4.54 -10.31
C GLY A 101 5.43 3.85 -9.14
N PHE A 102 6.73 4.10 -8.91
CA PHE A 102 7.48 3.48 -7.83
C PHE A 102 8.52 4.44 -7.24
N ILE A 103 8.49 4.59 -5.92
CA ILE A 103 9.51 5.29 -5.15
C ILE A 103 10.37 4.21 -4.47
N PRO A 104 11.62 3.98 -4.93
CA PRO A 104 12.46 2.95 -4.38
C PRO A 104 13.04 3.35 -3.04
N ILE A 105 12.92 2.46 -2.06
CA ILE A 105 13.67 2.54 -0.81
C ILE A 105 14.97 1.76 -1.01
N TRP A 106 16.09 2.44 -0.89
CA TRP A 106 17.39 1.84 -0.84
C TRP A 106 17.78 1.58 0.63
N VAL A 107 17.04 0.70 1.31
CA VAL A 107 17.44 0.29 2.66
C VAL A 107 18.73 -0.52 2.54
N ARG A 108 19.88 0.14 2.58
CA ARG A 108 21.04 -0.50 3.17
C ARG A 108 20.69 -0.67 4.65
N ARG A 109 20.89 -1.88 5.21
CA ARG A 109 21.09 -1.99 6.65
C ARG A 109 22.03 -0.84 6.98
N TYR A 110 21.55 0.08 7.80
CA TYR A 110 22.21 1.36 8.09
C TYR A 110 23.71 1.20 8.07
N ALA A 111 24.40 1.90 7.16
CA ALA A 111 25.83 2.03 7.27
C ALA A 111 26.09 2.63 8.65
N PRO A 112 27.09 2.15 9.41
CA PRO A 112 27.42 2.75 10.69
C PRO A 112 27.55 4.27 10.51
N GLY A 113 26.83 5.07 11.31
CA GLY A 113 26.82 6.53 11.23
C GLY A 113 25.74 7.19 10.37
N VAL A 114 24.86 6.44 9.69
CA VAL A 114 23.70 7.03 9.01
C VAL A 114 22.48 6.93 9.91
N GLU A 115 21.95 8.05 10.34
CA GLU A 115 20.74 8.12 11.15
C GLU A 115 19.52 7.68 10.33
N ARG A 116 18.62 6.92 10.96
CA ARG A 116 17.37 6.44 10.34
C ARG A 116 16.51 7.60 9.84
N GLU A 117 16.61 8.73 10.50
CA GLU A 117 15.88 9.96 10.27
C GLU A 117 16.27 10.59 8.95
N ASP A 118 17.57 10.62 8.61
CA ASP A 118 18.07 11.12 7.33
C ASP A 118 17.57 10.32 6.14
N VAL A 119 17.43 9.01 6.31
CA VAL A 119 16.91 8.15 5.25
C VAL A 119 15.44 8.43 4.98
N ILE A 120 14.63 8.62 6.01
CA ILE A 120 13.19 8.91 5.83
C ILE A 120 13.00 10.31 5.26
N SER A 121 13.77 11.31 5.74
CA SER A 121 13.67 12.70 5.25
C SER A 121 13.93 12.79 3.75
N THR A 122 14.88 12.01 3.24
CA THR A 122 15.19 11.94 1.79
C THR A 122 13.96 11.49 0.97
N TYR A 123 13.10 10.64 1.51
CA TYR A 123 11.91 10.15 0.80
C TYR A 123 10.70 11.05 0.96
N VAL A 124 10.63 11.89 1.99
CA VAL A 124 9.49 12.81 2.23
C VAL A 124 9.27 13.73 1.03
N GLY A 125 10.33 14.27 0.45
CA GLY A 125 10.24 15.13 -0.76
C GLY A 125 9.59 14.41 -1.95
N ALA A 126 10.02 13.18 -2.25
CA ALA A 126 9.48 12.38 -3.35
C ALA A 126 8.02 11.97 -3.09
N VAL A 127 7.69 11.63 -1.84
CA VAL A 127 6.33 11.30 -1.42
C VAL A 127 5.42 12.52 -1.54
N ARG A 128 5.85 13.69 -1.03
CA ARG A 128 5.11 14.95 -1.15
C ARG A 128 4.83 15.28 -2.61
N GLN A 129 5.85 15.22 -3.45
CA GLN A 129 5.70 15.46 -4.89
C GLN A 129 4.66 14.54 -5.53
N ALA A 130 4.61 13.26 -5.15
CA ALA A 130 3.61 12.31 -5.67
C ALA A 130 2.20 12.65 -5.17
N ILE A 131 2.04 12.97 -3.89
CA ILE A 131 0.78 13.38 -3.26
C ILE A 131 0.24 14.67 -3.90
N ASP A 132 1.09 15.70 -4.02
CA ASP A 132 0.73 17.00 -4.60
C ASP A 132 0.37 16.89 -6.09
N ALA A 133 0.96 15.93 -6.79
CA ALA A 133 0.59 15.57 -8.16
C ALA A 133 -0.73 14.78 -8.26
N GLY A 134 -1.44 14.57 -7.16
CA GLY A 134 -2.70 13.86 -7.10
C GLY A 134 -2.57 12.34 -7.28
N ALA A 135 -1.41 11.76 -7.00
CA ALA A 135 -1.26 10.31 -6.97
C ALA A 135 -1.72 9.72 -5.63
N VAL A 136 -2.00 8.42 -5.62
CA VAL A 136 -2.20 7.64 -4.39
C VAL A 136 -0.90 6.93 -4.05
N LEU A 137 -0.34 7.22 -2.89
CA LEU A 137 0.85 6.53 -2.40
C LEU A 137 0.45 5.18 -1.81
N ALA A 138 0.88 4.09 -2.43
CA ALA A 138 0.61 2.74 -1.94
C ALA A 138 1.80 2.20 -1.14
N LEU A 139 1.55 1.88 0.13
CA LEU A 139 2.52 1.30 1.05
C LEU A 139 2.00 -0.02 1.62
N MET A 140 2.94 -0.92 1.89
CA MET A 140 2.71 -2.11 2.68
C MET A 140 3.50 -1.98 3.98
N PRO A 141 2.86 -1.45 5.05
CA PRO A 141 3.56 -0.94 6.22
C PRO A 141 4.07 -2.02 7.17
N GLU A 142 3.83 -3.29 6.89
CA GLU A 142 4.21 -4.38 7.77
C GLU A 142 5.73 -4.53 7.91
N SER A 143 6.17 -4.86 9.11
CA SER A 143 7.56 -5.13 9.47
C SER A 143 7.65 -6.35 10.39
N GLY A 144 8.86 -6.91 10.56
CA GLY A 144 9.08 -8.04 11.47
C GLY A 144 8.86 -9.42 10.84
N PRO A 145 8.92 -10.48 11.68
CA PRO A 145 8.86 -11.86 11.23
C PRO A 145 7.48 -12.24 10.69
N PRO A 146 7.39 -13.32 9.92
CA PRO A 146 6.12 -13.88 9.50
C PRO A 146 5.20 -14.21 10.69
N VAL A 147 3.90 -13.97 10.52
CA VAL A 147 2.86 -14.29 11.50
C VAL A 147 1.78 -15.18 10.83
N PRO A 148 0.96 -15.89 11.60
CA PRO A 148 -0.11 -16.74 11.06
C PRO A 148 -1.03 -16.00 10.09
N PRO A 149 -1.65 -16.69 9.12
CA PRO A 149 -2.73 -16.13 8.32
C PRO A 149 -3.87 -15.58 9.20
N GLY A 150 -4.55 -14.54 8.73
CA GLY A 150 -5.61 -13.87 9.51
C GLY A 150 -5.11 -12.87 10.56
N THR A 151 -3.79 -12.71 10.70
CA THR A 151 -3.19 -11.68 11.57
C THR A 151 -2.33 -10.72 10.75
N ALA A 152 -2.07 -9.52 11.24
CA ALA A 152 -1.12 -8.58 10.65
C ALA A 152 0.18 -8.56 11.46
N ARG A 153 1.32 -8.37 10.78
CA ARG A 153 2.60 -8.09 11.44
C ARG A 153 2.54 -6.72 12.09
N PRO A 154 3.45 -6.43 13.03
CA PRO A 154 3.59 -5.07 13.54
C PRO A 154 3.80 -4.08 12.39
N LEU A 155 3.13 -2.94 12.47
CA LEU A 155 3.25 -1.90 11.45
C LEU A 155 4.49 -1.05 11.67
N GLY A 156 5.18 -0.73 10.57
CA GLY A 156 6.24 0.27 10.57
C GLY A 156 5.67 1.70 10.58
N ARG A 157 6.40 2.65 11.15
CA ARG A 157 5.98 4.05 11.30
C ARG A 157 6.01 4.87 10.01
N GLY A 158 6.42 4.29 8.88
CA GLY A 158 6.57 5.02 7.60
C GLY A 158 5.28 5.70 7.14
N VAL A 159 4.13 5.01 7.25
CA VAL A 159 2.82 5.59 6.91
C VAL A 159 2.52 6.81 7.77
N ALA A 160 2.75 6.71 9.09
CA ALA A 160 2.50 7.80 10.03
C ALA A 160 3.38 9.02 9.72
N TYR A 161 4.67 8.83 9.51
CA TYR A 161 5.58 9.93 9.15
C TYR A 161 5.21 10.59 7.84
N PHE A 162 4.90 9.83 6.80
CA PHE A 162 4.49 10.42 5.52
C PHE A 162 3.17 11.18 5.65
N ALA A 163 2.19 10.64 6.37
CA ALA A 163 0.92 11.32 6.60
C ALA A 163 1.11 12.63 7.37
N LEU A 164 1.88 12.63 8.45
CA LEU A 164 2.20 13.85 9.22
C LEU A 164 2.91 14.91 8.36
N ARG A 165 3.83 14.49 7.48
CA ARG A 165 4.63 15.43 6.65
C ARG A 165 3.90 15.95 5.42
N THR A 166 2.92 15.24 4.92
CA THR A 166 2.19 15.60 3.69
C THR A 166 0.77 16.10 3.95
N GLY A 167 0.23 15.88 5.14
CA GLY A 167 -1.19 16.10 5.43
C GLY A 167 -2.12 15.10 4.72
N ALA A 168 -1.56 14.08 4.09
CA ALA A 168 -2.35 13.09 3.34
C ALA A 168 -3.16 12.19 4.26
N ARG A 169 -4.44 11.99 3.95
CA ARG A 169 -5.29 11.03 4.67
C ARG A 169 -4.79 9.61 4.46
N ILE A 170 -4.92 8.78 5.47
CA ILE A 170 -4.55 7.37 5.43
C ILE A 170 -5.82 6.56 5.16
N VAL A 171 -5.81 5.76 4.10
CA VAL A 171 -6.90 4.83 3.76
C VAL A 171 -6.36 3.42 3.95
N PRO A 172 -6.72 2.72 5.03
CA PRO A 172 -6.30 1.35 5.23
C PRO A 172 -6.98 0.43 4.22
N GLY A 173 -6.19 -0.46 3.60
CA GLY A 173 -6.67 -1.50 2.71
C GLY A 173 -6.29 -2.88 3.25
N VAL A 174 -7.27 -3.76 3.42
CA VAL A 174 -7.03 -5.11 3.95
C VAL A 174 -7.13 -6.14 2.85
N LEU A 175 -6.14 -7.05 2.78
CA LEU A 175 -6.03 -8.09 1.76
C LEU A 175 -6.25 -9.48 2.39
N GLY A 176 -7.35 -10.15 2.05
CA GLY A 176 -7.62 -11.55 2.41
C GLY A 176 -7.29 -12.50 1.26
N GLY A 177 -6.80 -13.70 1.58
CA GLY A 177 -6.62 -14.78 0.62
C GLY A 177 -5.28 -14.84 -0.11
N THR A 178 -4.41 -13.84 0.00
CA THR A 178 -3.12 -13.79 -0.72
C THR A 178 -2.02 -14.65 -0.09
N HIS A 179 -2.22 -15.15 1.12
CA HIS A 179 -1.25 -16.03 1.80
C HIS A 179 -1.09 -17.40 1.13
N LEU A 180 -2.10 -17.83 0.37
CA LEU A 180 -2.15 -19.12 -0.31
C LEU A 180 -2.73 -18.93 -1.72
N LEU A 181 -1.87 -18.92 -2.73
CA LEU A 181 -2.26 -18.66 -4.11
C LEU A 181 -2.46 -19.96 -4.89
N PHE A 182 -3.60 -20.09 -5.56
CA PHE A 182 -3.93 -21.17 -6.48
C PHE A 182 -4.94 -20.66 -7.51
N ARG A 183 -5.09 -21.38 -8.64
CA ARG A 183 -6.01 -20.95 -9.70
C ARG A 183 -7.46 -20.93 -9.19
N GLY A 184 -8.14 -19.82 -9.41
CA GLY A 184 -9.51 -19.58 -8.96
C GLY A 184 -9.62 -19.09 -7.52
N ARG A 185 -8.48 -18.73 -6.88
CA ARG A 185 -8.48 -18.18 -5.52
C ARG A 185 -9.39 -16.96 -5.39
N ARG A 186 -10.26 -16.97 -4.36
CA ARG A 186 -10.96 -15.78 -3.90
C ARG A 186 -9.99 -14.88 -3.13
N ILE A 187 -9.94 -13.63 -3.50
CA ILE A 187 -9.14 -12.58 -2.85
C ILE A 187 -10.10 -11.46 -2.47
N VAL A 188 -10.13 -11.11 -1.19
CA VAL A 188 -10.95 -10.03 -0.67
C VAL A 188 -10.07 -8.82 -0.42
N VAL A 189 -10.46 -7.66 -0.97
CA VAL A 189 -9.83 -6.37 -0.69
C VAL A 189 -10.86 -5.51 0.02
N ARG A 190 -10.64 -5.24 1.30
CA ARG A 190 -11.54 -4.40 2.10
C ARG A 190 -10.91 -3.04 2.32
N ILE A 191 -11.58 -1.98 1.88
CA ILE A 191 -11.17 -0.58 2.07
C ILE A 191 -11.86 -0.08 3.33
N LEU A 192 -11.07 0.41 4.29
CA LEU A 192 -11.59 0.94 5.54
C LEU A 192 -11.75 2.47 5.47
N PRO A 193 -12.52 3.06 6.38
CA PRO A 193 -12.70 4.51 6.44
C PRO A 193 -11.38 5.26 6.49
N PRO A 194 -11.26 6.37 5.74
CA PRO A 194 -10.05 7.20 5.75
C PRO A 194 -9.88 7.87 7.11
N ALA A 195 -8.62 7.95 7.56
CA ALA A 195 -8.27 8.57 8.81
C ALA A 195 -7.31 9.74 8.60
N ASP A 196 -7.46 10.78 9.39
CA ASP A 196 -6.53 11.90 9.47
C ASP A 196 -5.41 11.58 10.46
N ALA A 197 -4.16 11.93 10.09
CA ALA A 197 -3.00 11.62 10.91
C ALA A 197 -2.98 12.39 12.24
N LEU A 198 -3.37 13.67 12.25
CA LEU A 198 -3.41 14.48 13.47
C LEU A 198 -4.50 13.98 14.41
N ALA A 199 -5.68 13.63 13.87
CA ALA A 199 -6.75 13.03 14.67
C ALA A 199 -6.33 11.69 15.29
N LEU A 200 -5.66 10.80 14.53
CA LEU A 200 -5.13 9.53 15.07
C LEU A 200 -4.04 9.75 16.13
N ALA A 201 -3.28 10.84 16.04
CA ALA A 201 -2.28 11.20 17.06
C ALA A 201 -2.90 11.86 18.30
N GLY A 202 -4.17 12.24 18.27
CA GLY A 202 -4.83 13.04 19.32
C GLY A 202 -4.28 14.46 19.38
N LEU A 203 -3.92 15.04 18.23
CA LEU A 203 -3.38 16.39 18.09
C LEU A 203 -4.45 17.34 17.55
N ASP A 204 -4.38 18.60 17.96
CA ASP A 204 -5.23 19.64 17.40
C ASP A 204 -4.83 19.92 15.94
N PRO A 205 -5.76 19.80 14.97
CA PRO A 205 -5.49 20.13 13.58
C PRO A 205 -4.99 21.56 13.36
N ALA A 206 -5.41 22.51 14.21
CA ALA A 206 -4.99 23.90 14.13
C ALA A 206 -3.54 24.11 14.56
N ALA A 207 -3.01 23.28 15.44
CA ALA A 207 -1.60 23.35 15.85
C ALA A 207 -0.63 22.77 14.79
N GLY A 208 -1.15 22.01 13.84
CA GLY A 208 -0.38 21.33 12.83
C GLY A 208 0.46 20.14 13.35
N PRO A 209 1.29 19.53 12.49
CA PRO A 209 2.14 18.42 12.89
C PRO A 209 3.30 18.88 13.76
N PRO A 210 3.78 18.03 14.70
CA PRO A 210 4.95 18.32 15.49
C PRO A 210 6.21 18.57 14.65
N GLU A 211 7.18 19.27 15.24
CA GLU A 211 8.49 19.49 14.62
C GLU A 211 9.11 18.14 14.21
N PRO A 212 9.62 18.01 12.97
CA PRO A 212 10.21 16.78 12.49
C PRO A 212 11.27 16.22 13.45
N TRP A 213 11.16 14.91 13.73
CA TRP A 213 12.10 14.14 14.56
C TRP A 213 12.14 14.52 16.05
N SER A 214 11.31 15.44 16.50
CA SER A 214 11.13 15.74 17.93
C SER A 214 10.59 14.52 18.68
N THR A 215 10.64 14.56 20.00
CA THR A 215 10.01 13.54 20.85
C THR A 215 8.51 13.44 20.59
N ASP A 216 7.85 14.57 20.41
CA ASP A 216 6.41 14.64 20.14
C ASP A 216 6.07 14.04 18.77
N ASP A 217 6.88 14.28 17.75
CA ASP A 217 6.74 13.68 16.43
C ASP A 217 6.84 12.14 16.50
N ARG A 218 7.84 11.64 17.22
CA ARG A 218 8.01 10.19 17.43
C ARG A 218 6.85 9.59 18.20
N LEU A 219 6.32 10.30 19.18
CA LEU A 219 5.15 9.89 19.97
C LEU A 219 3.89 9.90 19.10
N ALA A 220 3.67 10.95 18.32
CA ALA A 220 2.56 11.04 17.37
C ALA A 220 2.61 9.88 16.37
N ALA A 221 3.75 9.61 15.75
CA ALA A 221 3.93 8.50 14.82
C ALA A 221 3.67 7.13 15.48
N ARG A 222 4.01 6.96 16.76
CA ARG A 222 3.68 5.73 17.53
C ARG A 222 2.17 5.59 17.74
N ARG A 223 1.49 6.69 18.15
CA ARG A 223 0.03 6.68 18.36
C ARG A 223 -0.72 6.36 17.07
N ILE A 224 -0.38 7.03 15.96
CA ILE A 224 -0.96 6.76 14.64
C ILE A 224 -0.81 5.28 14.28
N THR A 225 0.42 4.75 14.39
CA THR A 225 0.72 3.35 14.06
C THR A 225 -0.05 2.38 14.95
N GLY A 226 -0.13 2.64 16.25
CA GLY A 226 -0.90 1.83 17.21
C GLY A 226 -2.41 1.83 16.92
N GLN A 227 -2.97 3.00 16.63
CA GLN A 227 -4.39 3.13 16.25
C GLN A 227 -4.69 2.40 14.94
N GLN A 228 -3.82 2.53 13.93
CA GLN A 228 -3.96 1.78 12.68
C GLN A 228 -3.88 0.27 12.91
N GLN A 229 -2.93 -0.21 13.71
CA GLN A 229 -2.81 -1.63 14.07
C GLN A 229 -4.10 -2.14 14.72
N ALA A 230 -4.62 -1.41 15.69
CA ALA A 230 -5.84 -1.79 16.41
C ALA A 230 -7.08 -1.78 15.50
N SER A 231 -7.27 -0.70 14.72
CA SER A 231 -8.45 -0.54 13.84
C SER A 231 -8.48 -1.53 12.68
N THR A 232 -7.33 -2.05 12.23
CA THR A 232 -7.26 -3.00 11.12
C THR A 232 -7.29 -4.46 11.54
N ALA A 233 -7.01 -4.80 12.80
CA ALA A 233 -6.86 -6.18 13.27
C ALA A 233 -8.10 -7.05 12.99
N ALA A 234 -9.29 -6.59 13.38
CA ALA A 234 -10.55 -7.31 13.14
C ALA A 234 -10.87 -7.46 11.64
N ALA A 235 -10.58 -6.42 10.85
CA ALA A 235 -10.79 -6.44 9.41
C ALA A 235 -9.85 -7.44 8.71
N VAL A 236 -8.61 -7.59 9.19
CA VAL A 236 -7.66 -8.59 8.67
C VAL A 236 -8.16 -10.01 8.94
N ALA A 237 -8.64 -10.28 10.15
CA ALA A 237 -9.22 -11.59 10.49
C ALA A 237 -10.46 -11.88 9.63
N ALA A 238 -11.39 -10.93 9.54
CA ALA A 238 -12.61 -11.09 8.77
C ALA A 238 -12.37 -11.23 7.25
N ALA A 239 -11.40 -10.50 6.69
CA ALA A 239 -11.04 -10.63 5.27
C ALA A 239 -10.35 -11.98 5.00
N HIS A 240 -9.58 -12.49 5.95
CA HIS A 240 -8.98 -13.83 5.87
C HIS A 240 -10.07 -14.90 5.83
N GLU A 241 -10.99 -14.86 6.79
CA GLU A 241 -12.13 -15.81 6.88
C GLU A 241 -12.99 -15.77 5.62
N ALA A 242 -13.36 -14.56 5.15
CA ALA A 242 -14.16 -14.39 3.93
C ALA A 242 -13.46 -14.95 2.69
N ALA A 243 -12.13 -14.97 2.66
CA ALA A 243 -11.36 -15.50 1.55
C ALA A 243 -11.08 -17.01 1.67
N GLU A 244 -11.33 -17.66 2.81
CA GLU A 244 -11.05 -19.11 2.94
C GLU A 244 -11.89 -19.94 1.97
N PRO A 245 -11.25 -20.89 1.26
CA PRO A 245 -11.97 -21.75 0.34
C PRO A 245 -12.77 -22.80 1.10
N PRO A 246 -13.90 -23.25 0.58
CA PRO A 246 -14.63 -24.40 1.12
C PRO A 246 -13.73 -25.62 1.28
N ALA A 247 -14.04 -26.47 2.26
CA ALA A 247 -13.35 -27.73 2.46
C ALA A 247 -13.41 -28.58 1.18
N GLY A 248 -12.32 -29.28 0.85
CA GLY A 248 -12.23 -30.08 -0.35
C GLY A 248 -11.95 -29.33 -1.66
N THR A 249 -11.81 -28.01 -1.62
CA THR A 249 -11.48 -27.24 -2.83
C THR A 249 -10.16 -27.70 -3.46
N ARG A 250 -10.19 -28.09 -4.75
CA ARG A 250 -9.00 -28.42 -5.53
C ARG A 250 -8.11 -27.19 -5.71
N ARG A 251 -6.88 -27.22 -5.17
CA ARG A 251 -5.91 -26.14 -5.22
C ARG A 251 -4.90 -26.35 -6.35
N ARG A 252 -5.34 -26.10 -7.61
CA ARG A 252 -4.44 -26.18 -8.77
C ARG A 252 -3.46 -25.03 -8.78
N TRP A 253 -2.18 -25.28 -9.16
CA TRP A 253 -1.10 -24.29 -9.25
C TRP A 253 -0.67 -23.69 -7.90
N LEU A 254 -0.75 -24.49 -6.84
CA LEU A 254 -0.37 -24.08 -5.49
C LEU A 254 1.11 -23.56 -5.41
N TRP A 255 1.94 -23.98 -6.35
CA TRP A 255 3.31 -23.53 -6.48
C TRP A 255 3.45 -22.00 -6.65
N LEU A 256 2.40 -21.29 -7.07
CA LEU A 256 2.37 -19.83 -7.11
C LEU A 256 2.68 -19.19 -5.75
N THR A 257 2.33 -19.86 -4.65
CA THR A 257 2.63 -19.38 -3.29
C THR A 257 4.10 -19.54 -2.93
N HIS A 258 4.75 -20.61 -3.43
CA HIS A 258 6.07 -21.03 -2.95
C HIS A 258 7.25 -20.44 -3.73
N ARG A 259 7.04 -19.94 -4.93
CA ARG A 259 8.12 -19.44 -5.81
C ARG A 259 8.76 -18.13 -5.35
N TRP A 260 8.24 -17.46 -4.33
CA TRP A 260 8.58 -16.08 -4.03
C TRP A 260 8.63 -15.78 -2.51
N ARG A 261 8.94 -16.79 -1.72
CA ARG A 261 9.30 -16.61 -0.31
C ARG A 261 10.76 -16.25 -0.13
#